data_fcd3f4812830a7dd6b755509bfa2acb6
#
_entry.id   fcd3f4812830a7dd6b755509bfa2acb6
#
_cell.length_a   1.000
_cell.length_b   1.000
_cell.length_c   1.000
_cell.angle_alpha   90.00
_cell.angle_beta   90.00
_cell.angle_gamma   90.00
#
_symmetry.space_group_name_H-M   'P 1'
#
loop_
_entity.id
_entity.type
_entity.pdbx_description
1 polymer ?
#
loop_
_entity_poly.entity_id
_entity_poly.type
_entity_poly.pdbx_seq_one_letter_code
_entity_poly.pdbx_strand_id
1 'polypeptide(L)'
;LSERVTTFHQQLQQENILKVAPLSHDAIAGFAVGIKETIEELGWQDAALLMLVQPKERNWFDQMGLFAALSQRGVKVVRATLAEVHDRGKLRNGDLWVGPQRIGVVYFRAGYSPGDLPDAESRSARRMMEASSAVLVPEASMQLAGTKKIQQVLAGSGVLSQFVPEAVGEQLKAYFAMMFGLEEEVEGRTAREFLAENAEQYVLKPQREGGGNNVY
;
A
#
# COMPACT_ATOMS: atom_id res chain seq x y z
N LEU A 1 8.11 -6.73 -10.73
CA LEU A 1 7.76 -7.96 -11.44
C LEU A 1 7.06 -7.68 -12.77
N SER A 2 6.01 -6.89 -12.79
CA SER A 2 5.21 -6.61 -13.99
C SER A 2 6.02 -6.00 -15.15
N GLU A 3 6.91 -5.04 -14.92
CA GLU A 3 7.78 -4.48 -15.96
C GLU A 3 8.69 -5.55 -16.60
N ARG A 4 9.26 -6.45 -15.79
CA ARG A 4 10.08 -7.57 -16.32
C ARG A 4 9.27 -8.55 -17.14
N VAL A 5 8.04 -8.84 -16.70
CA VAL A 5 7.11 -9.68 -17.47
C VAL A 5 6.77 -8.99 -18.81
N THR A 6 6.49 -7.69 -18.80
CA THR A 6 6.25 -6.92 -20.02
C THR A 6 7.44 -6.97 -20.97
N THR A 7 8.66 -6.75 -20.47
CA THR A 7 9.89 -6.84 -21.28
C THR A 7 10.06 -8.24 -21.89
N PHE A 8 9.83 -9.29 -21.10
CA PHE A 8 9.88 -10.66 -21.58
C PHE A 8 8.83 -10.93 -22.67
N HIS A 9 7.59 -10.46 -22.47
CA HIS A 9 6.55 -10.56 -23.50
C HIS A 9 6.90 -9.79 -24.79
N GLN A 10 7.54 -8.63 -24.68
CA GLN A 10 8.03 -7.88 -25.84
C GLN A 10 9.08 -8.67 -26.62
N GLN A 11 10.01 -9.35 -25.92
CA GLN A 11 10.99 -10.24 -26.57
C GLN A 11 10.30 -11.39 -27.31
N LEU A 12 9.36 -12.07 -26.65
CA LEU A 12 8.60 -13.16 -27.28
C LEU A 12 7.78 -12.68 -28.49
N GLN A 13 7.32 -11.43 -28.47
CA GLN A 13 6.65 -10.83 -29.62
C GLN A 13 7.64 -10.57 -30.77
N GLN A 14 8.82 -10.02 -30.48
CA GLN A 14 9.89 -9.81 -31.48
C GLN A 14 10.34 -11.13 -32.11
N GLU A 15 10.33 -12.21 -31.36
CA GLU A 15 10.62 -13.56 -31.83
C GLU A 15 9.43 -14.26 -32.53
N ASN A 16 8.31 -13.55 -32.74
CA ASN A 16 7.05 -14.08 -33.30
C ASN A 16 6.41 -15.23 -32.53
N ILE A 17 6.75 -15.41 -31.26
CA ILE A 17 6.16 -16.42 -30.36
C ILE A 17 4.82 -15.92 -29.83
N LEU A 18 4.74 -14.63 -29.44
CA LEU A 18 3.49 -13.97 -29.04
C LEU A 18 2.96 -13.11 -30.19
N LYS A 19 1.67 -13.31 -30.52
CA LYS A 19 0.98 -12.56 -31.57
C LYS A 19 0.27 -11.30 -31.06
N VAL A 20 0.18 -11.14 -29.75
CA VAL A 20 -0.48 -10.00 -29.11
C VAL A 20 0.56 -9.09 -28.47
N ALA A 21 0.48 -7.77 -28.76
CA ALA A 21 1.35 -6.80 -28.15
C ALA A 21 1.07 -6.73 -26.63
N PRO A 22 2.09 -6.87 -25.77
CA PRO A 22 1.92 -6.69 -24.33
C PRO A 22 1.58 -5.24 -24.03
N LEU A 23 0.73 -5.01 -23.03
CA LEU A 23 0.48 -3.68 -22.51
C LEU A 23 1.76 -3.12 -21.91
N SER A 24 2.17 -1.94 -22.34
CA SER A 24 3.25 -1.22 -21.69
C SER A 24 2.73 -0.63 -20.36
N HIS A 25 3.57 -0.61 -19.34
CA HIS A 25 3.30 0.08 -18.09
C HIS A 25 4.61 0.64 -17.52
N ASP A 26 4.50 1.71 -16.81
CA ASP A 26 5.58 2.47 -16.20
C ASP A 26 5.44 2.61 -14.67
N ALA A 27 4.80 1.63 -14.03
CA ALA A 27 4.42 1.68 -12.63
C ALA A 27 5.60 2.03 -11.68
N ILE A 28 6.78 1.41 -11.87
CA ILE A 28 7.96 1.73 -11.05
C ILE A 28 8.48 3.12 -11.39
N ALA A 29 8.54 3.46 -12.67
CA ALA A 29 9.03 4.76 -13.14
C ALA A 29 8.12 5.89 -12.65
N GLY A 30 6.79 5.75 -12.81
CA GLY A 30 5.80 6.71 -12.33
C GLY A 30 5.84 6.90 -10.82
N PHE A 31 5.94 5.81 -10.05
CA PHE A 31 6.08 5.90 -8.60
C PHE A 31 7.38 6.61 -8.18
N ALA A 32 8.50 6.31 -8.84
CA ALA A 32 9.77 6.96 -8.56
C ALA A 32 9.77 8.46 -8.91
N VAL A 33 9.05 8.85 -9.98
CA VAL A 33 8.82 10.27 -10.34
C VAL A 33 8.03 10.96 -9.24
N GLY A 34 6.87 10.40 -8.82
CA GLY A 34 6.05 10.99 -7.77
C GLY A 34 6.81 11.18 -6.45
N ILE A 35 7.64 10.22 -6.04
CA ILE A 35 8.50 10.35 -4.85
C ILE A 35 9.51 11.51 -5.01
N LYS A 36 10.14 11.61 -6.18
CA LYS A 36 11.10 12.68 -6.45
C LYS A 36 10.43 14.05 -6.40
N GLU A 37 9.31 14.22 -7.09
CA GLU A 37 8.52 15.45 -7.10
C GLU A 37 8.07 15.85 -5.68
N THR A 38 7.62 14.89 -4.88
CA THR A 38 7.26 15.12 -3.47
C THR A 38 8.45 15.68 -2.68
N ILE A 39 9.65 15.12 -2.83
CA ILE A 39 10.86 15.61 -2.15
C ILE A 39 11.23 17.01 -2.64
N GLU A 40 11.08 17.29 -3.93
CA GLU A 40 11.33 18.60 -4.53
C GLU A 40 10.32 19.66 -4.02
N GLU A 41 9.05 19.32 -3.92
CA GLU A 41 7.99 20.19 -3.36
C GLU A 41 8.22 20.53 -1.89
N LEU A 42 8.80 19.62 -1.11
CA LEU A 42 9.22 19.91 0.27
C LEU A 42 10.39 20.92 0.33
N GLY A 43 11.04 21.21 -0.78
CA GLY A 43 12.23 22.05 -0.83
C GLY A 43 13.47 21.39 -0.20
N TRP A 44 13.50 20.07 -0.04
CA TRP A 44 14.54 19.33 0.66
C TRP A 44 15.39 18.49 -0.30
N GLN A 45 16.17 19.15 -1.13
CA GLN A 45 16.93 18.51 -2.22
C GLN A 45 17.83 17.34 -1.77
N ASP A 46 18.31 17.33 -0.52
CA ASP A 46 19.16 16.26 0.04
C ASP A 46 18.39 15.19 0.84
N ALA A 47 17.08 15.31 0.93
CA ALA A 47 16.28 14.34 1.66
C ALA A 47 16.23 12.99 0.92
N ALA A 48 16.08 11.93 1.71
CA ALA A 48 15.98 10.56 1.22
C ALA A 48 14.55 10.02 1.34
N LEU A 49 14.26 8.98 0.56
CA LEU A 49 13.18 8.04 0.86
C LEU A 49 13.65 7.07 1.95
N LEU A 50 12.88 6.93 3.01
CA LEU A 50 12.97 5.79 3.92
C LEU A 50 12.04 4.68 3.41
N MET A 51 12.61 3.57 2.97
CA MET A 51 11.85 2.36 2.67
C MET A 51 11.81 1.48 3.91
N LEU A 52 10.68 1.49 4.62
CA LEU A 52 10.48 0.68 5.80
C LEU A 52 10.18 -0.77 5.41
N VAL A 53 10.98 -1.70 5.91
CA VAL A 53 10.93 -3.11 5.49
C VAL A 53 10.86 -4.07 6.66
N GLN A 54 10.48 -5.32 6.38
CA GLN A 54 10.49 -6.40 7.38
C GLN A 54 11.93 -6.89 7.66
N PRO A 55 12.22 -7.40 8.85
CA PRO A 55 13.53 -7.98 9.16
C PRO A 55 13.92 -9.14 8.23
N LYS A 56 12.94 -9.95 7.81
CA LYS A 56 13.13 -11.07 6.86
C LYS A 56 12.32 -10.79 5.59
N GLU A 57 12.85 -9.90 4.76
CA GLU A 57 12.16 -9.41 3.58
C GLU A 57 12.13 -10.44 2.45
N ARG A 58 10.94 -10.78 1.97
CA ARG A 58 10.72 -11.70 0.85
C ARG A 58 10.60 -10.98 -0.50
N ASN A 59 10.20 -9.70 -0.48
CA ASN A 59 9.97 -8.88 -1.69
C ASN A 59 11.20 -8.06 -2.08
N TRP A 60 12.39 -8.60 -1.83
CA TRP A 60 13.66 -7.93 -2.11
C TRP A 60 13.77 -7.43 -3.55
N PHE A 61 13.40 -8.27 -4.52
CA PHE A 61 13.57 -7.92 -5.94
C PHE A 61 12.69 -6.74 -6.37
N ASP A 62 11.45 -6.67 -5.89
CA ASP A 62 10.56 -5.53 -6.19
C ASP A 62 11.08 -4.25 -5.54
N GLN A 63 11.58 -4.33 -4.32
CA GLN A 63 12.20 -3.21 -3.63
C GLN A 63 13.46 -2.71 -4.34
N MET A 64 14.28 -3.62 -4.86
CA MET A 64 15.47 -3.24 -5.62
C MET A 64 15.15 -2.61 -6.97
N GLY A 65 14.05 -2.98 -7.60
CA GLY A 65 13.54 -2.30 -8.81
C GLY A 65 13.23 -0.82 -8.54
N LEU A 66 12.50 -0.56 -7.46
CA LEU A 66 12.19 0.82 -7.04
C LEU A 66 13.46 1.57 -6.60
N PHE A 67 14.34 0.92 -5.82
CA PHE A 67 15.62 1.49 -5.42
C PHE A 67 16.43 1.97 -6.64
N ALA A 68 16.56 1.13 -7.66
CA ALA A 68 17.28 1.48 -8.88
C ALA A 68 16.64 2.67 -9.63
N ALA A 69 15.31 2.66 -9.75
CA ALA A 69 14.57 3.74 -10.41
C ALA A 69 14.71 5.09 -9.69
N LEU A 70 14.71 5.09 -8.36
CA LEU A 70 14.94 6.28 -7.53
C LEU A 70 16.38 6.76 -7.61
N SER A 71 17.36 5.84 -7.53
CA SER A 71 18.78 6.16 -7.62
C SER A 71 19.15 6.78 -8.98
N GLN A 72 18.58 6.30 -10.08
CA GLN A 72 18.75 6.87 -11.42
C GLN A 72 18.21 8.31 -11.50
N ARG A 73 17.29 8.69 -10.62
CA ARG A 73 16.71 10.04 -10.51
C ARG A 73 17.38 10.91 -9.46
N GLY A 74 18.47 10.43 -8.86
CA GLY A 74 19.23 11.15 -7.84
C GLY A 74 18.61 11.12 -6.45
N VAL A 75 17.55 10.32 -6.22
CA VAL A 75 16.92 10.19 -4.90
C VAL A 75 17.68 9.14 -4.08
N LYS A 76 18.15 9.54 -2.91
CA LYS A 76 18.76 8.63 -1.93
C LYS A 76 17.69 7.74 -1.30
N VAL A 77 18.02 6.47 -1.08
CA VAL A 77 17.10 5.52 -0.42
C VAL A 77 17.78 4.92 0.81
N VAL A 78 17.13 5.07 1.94
CA VAL A 78 17.49 4.40 3.19
C VAL A 78 16.54 3.23 3.37
N ARG A 79 17.04 2.00 3.45
CA ARG A 79 16.24 0.84 3.86
C ARG A 79 16.47 0.58 5.33
N ALA A 80 15.40 0.46 6.10
CA ALA A 80 15.49 0.17 7.52
C ALA A 80 14.25 -0.58 8.01
N THR A 81 14.43 -1.39 9.04
CA THR A 81 13.36 -2.00 9.84
C THR A 81 12.89 -1.03 10.93
N LEU A 82 11.76 -1.32 11.59
CA LEU A 82 11.28 -0.53 12.73
C LEU A 82 12.32 -0.47 13.87
N ALA A 83 13.01 -1.57 14.16
CA ALA A 83 14.07 -1.59 15.17
C ALA A 83 15.22 -0.65 14.78
N GLU A 84 15.70 -0.69 13.55
CA GLU A 84 16.76 0.21 13.08
C GLU A 84 16.32 1.69 13.06
N VAL A 85 15.03 1.96 12.80
CA VAL A 85 14.48 3.31 12.92
C VAL A 85 14.40 3.73 14.39
N HIS A 86 14.06 2.82 15.31
CA HIS A 86 14.08 3.10 16.74
C HIS A 86 15.49 3.49 17.20
N ASP A 87 16.51 2.73 16.83
CA ASP A 87 17.89 2.89 17.27
C ASP A 87 18.56 4.13 16.66
N ARG A 88 18.31 4.39 15.40
CA ARG A 88 19.04 5.40 14.61
C ARG A 88 18.21 6.63 14.27
N GLY A 89 16.88 6.55 14.48
CA GLY A 89 15.94 7.61 14.16
C GLY A 89 15.91 8.69 15.23
N LYS A 90 15.68 9.92 14.83
CA LYS A 90 15.40 11.06 15.71
C LYS A 90 14.65 12.16 14.98
N LEU A 91 13.89 12.93 15.73
CA LEU A 91 13.31 14.18 15.25
C LEU A 91 14.26 15.34 15.55
N ARG A 92 14.48 16.20 14.55
CA ARG A 92 15.20 17.47 14.68
C ARG A 92 14.32 18.57 14.10
N ASN A 93 13.80 19.44 14.94
CA ASN A 93 12.85 20.50 14.56
C ASN A 93 11.63 19.96 13.79
N GLY A 94 11.13 18.77 14.14
CA GLY A 94 10.03 18.09 13.46
C GLY A 94 10.45 17.21 12.27
N ASP A 95 11.67 17.36 11.76
CA ASP A 95 12.15 16.54 10.64
C ASP A 95 12.65 15.18 11.11
N LEU A 96 12.30 14.15 10.36
CA LEU A 96 12.79 12.80 10.60
C LEU A 96 14.21 12.63 10.05
N TRP A 97 15.09 12.13 10.90
CA TRP A 97 16.45 11.73 10.53
C TRP A 97 16.67 10.27 10.88
N VAL A 98 17.27 9.50 9.98
CA VAL A 98 17.71 8.13 10.21
C VAL A 98 19.23 8.08 9.97
N GLY A 99 19.99 8.00 11.08
CA GLY A 99 21.44 8.21 11.03
C GLY A 99 21.78 9.64 10.54
N PRO A 100 22.64 9.78 9.53
CA PRO A 100 23.01 11.09 8.98
C PRO A 100 22.00 11.63 7.95
N GLN A 101 20.99 10.84 7.55
CA GLN A 101 20.14 11.17 6.43
C GLN A 101 18.81 11.77 6.89
N ARG A 102 18.47 12.96 6.38
CA ARG A 102 17.12 13.55 6.50
C ARG A 102 16.16 12.76 5.60
N ILE A 103 14.98 12.47 6.12
CA ILE A 103 13.93 11.70 5.42
C ILE A 103 12.82 12.64 4.97
N GLY A 104 12.57 12.70 3.68
CA GLY A 104 11.47 13.47 3.09
C GLY A 104 10.21 12.62 2.91
N VAL A 105 10.38 11.35 2.58
CA VAL A 105 9.26 10.42 2.36
C VAL A 105 9.52 9.12 3.10
N VAL A 106 8.51 8.60 3.78
CA VAL A 106 8.52 7.24 4.36
C VAL A 106 7.61 6.35 3.56
N TYR A 107 8.16 5.34 2.90
CA TYR A 107 7.40 4.34 2.15
C TYR A 107 7.28 3.06 2.98
N PHE A 108 6.07 2.76 3.43
CA PHE A 108 5.78 1.61 4.27
C PHE A 108 5.63 0.34 3.43
N ARG A 109 6.67 -0.51 3.42
CA ARG A 109 6.60 -1.89 2.94
C ARG A 109 6.35 -2.88 4.09
N ALA A 110 6.37 -2.39 5.33
CA ALA A 110 6.06 -3.04 6.59
C ALA A 110 5.58 -1.99 7.62
N GLY A 111 5.21 -2.41 8.81
CA GLY A 111 4.84 -1.51 9.91
C GLY A 111 3.41 -1.00 9.84
N TYR A 112 2.53 -1.67 9.12
CA TYR A 112 1.11 -1.31 8.95
C TYR A 112 0.13 -2.31 9.56
N SER A 113 0.60 -3.46 10.02
CA SER A 113 -0.25 -4.44 10.72
C SER A 113 0.08 -4.48 12.22
N PRO A 114 -0.86 -4.88 13.08
CA PRO A 114 -0.58 -5.06 14.52
C PRO A 114 0.58 -6.00 14.79
N GLY A 115 0.77 -7.03 13.94
CA GLY A 115 1.87 -7.98 14.05
C GLY A 115 3.24 -7.38 13.76
N ASP A 116 3.31 -6.26 13.05
CA ASP A 116 4.56 -5.53 12.79
C ASP A 116 5.00 -4.67 13.99
N LEU A 117 4.12 -4.46 14.97
CA LEU A 117 4.30 -3.57 16.12
C LEU A 117 4.25 -4.35 17.46
N PRO A 118 5.01 -5.43 17.63
CA PRO A 118 4.88 -6.34 18.77
C PRO A 118 5.34 -5.70 20.10
N ASP A 119 6.29 -4.80 20.06
CA ASP A 119 6.96 -4.24 21.23
C ASP A 119 6.86 -2.71 21.33
N ALA A 120 7.38 -2.13 22.40
CA ALA A 120 7.38 -0.70 22.64
C ALA A 120 8.30 0.05 21.67
N GLU A 121 9.37 -0.56 21.24
CA GLU A 121 10.40 0.00 20.35
C GLU A 121 9.84 0.20 18.95
N SER A 122 9.21 -0.81 18.36
CA SER A 122 8.55 -0.73 17.07
C SER A 122 7.42 0.31 17.07
N ARG A 123 6.61 0.35 18.14
CA ARG A 123 5.56 1.36 18.31
C ARG A 123 6.14 2.76 18.48
N SER A 124 7.29 2.90 19.14
CA SER A 124 7.98 4.19 19.28
C SER A 124 8.51 4.69 17.94
N ALA A 125 9.15 3.81 17.15
CA ALA A 125 9.59 4.12 15.80
C ALA A 125 8.43 4.57 14.90
N ARG A 126 7.30 3.85 14.95
CA ARG A 126 6.11 4.23 14.17
C ARG A 126 5.58 5.60 14.60
N ARG A 127 5.45 5.88 15.89
CA ARG A 127 5.02 7.19 16.39
C ARG A 127 5.98 8.31 16.01
N MET A 128 7.29 8.06 16.00
CA MET A 128 8.29 9.02 15.55
C MET A 128 8.08 9.43 14.09
N MET A 129 7.82 8.46 13.22
CA MET A 129 7.54 8.73 11.81
C MET A 129 6.23 9.51 11.63
N GLU A 130 5.16 9.13 12.33
CA GLU A 130 3.86 9.83 12.28
C GLU A 130 3.93 11.27 12.83
N ALA A 131 4.81 11.52 13.80
CA ALA A 131 5.00 12.87 14.38
C ALA A 131 5.95 13.75 13.56
N SER A 132 6.53 13.23 12.49
CA SER A 132 7.48 13.96 11.66
C SER A 132 6.81 14.76 10.56
N SER A 133 7.57 15.67 9.97
CA SER A 133 7.19 16.41 8.75
C SER A 133 7.43 15.64 7.44
N ALA A 134 7.90 14.38 7.52
CA ALA A 134 8.03 13.52 6.34
C ALA A 134 6.67 13.10 5.77
N VAL A 135 6.57 13.04 4.46
CA VAL A 135 5.36 12.51 3.79
C VAL A 135 5.31 10.99 3.97
N LEU A 136 4.18 10.49 4.47
CA LEU A 136 3.98 9.07 4.74
C LEU A 136 3.21 8.41 3.59
N VAL A 137 3.72 7.29 3.08
CA VAL A 137 3.14 6.55 1.96
C VAL A 137 2.94 5.07 2.34
N PRO A 138 1.71 4.68 2.69
CA PRO A 138 0.57 5.53 2.98
C PRO A 138 0.63 6.13 4.39
N GLU A 139 -0.06 7.23 4.61
CA GLU A 139 -0.39 7.71 5.96
C GLU A 139 -1.48 6.83 6.60
N ALA A 140 -1.70 6.98 7.92
CA ALA A 140 -2.63 6.13 8.66
C ALA A 140 -4.07 6.23 8.14
N SER A 141 -4.54 7.40 7.74
CA SER A 141 -5.88 7.60 7.17
C SER A 141 -6.04 6.86 5.83
N MET A 142 -5.07 6.93 4.95
CA MET A 142 -5.08 6.21 3.68
C MET A 142 -4.96 4.69 3.87
N GLN A 143 -4.19 4.25 4.87
CA GLN A 143 -4.13 2.84 5.25
C GLN A 143 -5.49 2.32 5.71
N LEU A 144 -6.22 3.09 6.53
CA LEU A 144 -7.57 2.75 6.97
C LEU A 144 -8.56 2.75 5.80
N ALA A 145 -8.47 3.73 4.88
CA ALA A 145 -9.33 3.81 3.70
C ALA A 145 -9.23 2.56 2.80
N GLY A 146 -8.08 1.87 2.79
CA GLY A 146 -7.87 0.62 2.04
C GLY A 146 -8.44 -0.65 2.69
N THR A 147 -9.03 -0.57 3.89
CA THR A 147 -9.54 -1.75 4.61
C THR A 147 -10.80 -2.34 4.00
N LYS A 148 -11.04 -3.64 4.27
CA LYS A 148 -12.26 -4.32 3.80
C LYS A 148 -13.53 -3.72 4.38
N LYS A 149 -13.48 -3.18 5.61
CA LYS A 149 -14.63 -2.49 6.23
C LYS A 149 -15.01 -1.23 5.45
N ILE A 150 -14.06 -0.44 4.99
CA ILE A 150 -14.37 0.73 4.16
C ILE A 150 -14.94 0.30 2.81
N GLN A 151 -14.41 -0.73 2.18
CA GLN A 151 -14.99 -1.29 0.95
C GLN A 151 -16.45 -1.73 1.16
N GLN A 152 -16.75 -2.41 2.26
CA GLN A 152 -18.09 -2.80 2.67
C GLN A 152 -19.00 -1.58 2.87
N VAL A 153 -18.55 -0.58 3.60
CA VAL A 153 -19.32 0.66 3.85
C VAL A 153 -19.64 1.37 2.54
N LEU A 154 -18.67 1.50 1.63
CA LEU A 154 -18.86 2.13 0.32
C LEU A 154 -19.83 1.34 -0.58
N ALA A 155 -19.92 0.02 -0.42
CA ALA A 155 -20.91 -0.81 -1.12
C ALA A 155 -22.34 -0.61 -0.61
N GLY A 156 -22.50 0.01 0.57
CA GLY A 156 -23.79 0.30 1.17
C GLY A 156 -24.65 1.29 0.36
N SER A 157 -25.97 1.13 0.47
CA SER A 157 -26.91 2.01 -0.25
C SER A 157 -26.75 3.47 0.15
N GLY A 158 -26.63 4.35 -0.83
CA GLY A 158 -26.55 5.80 -0.64
C GLY A 158 -25.22 6.32 -0.09
N VAL A 159 -24.24 5.47 0.17
CA VAL A 159 -22.95 5.93 0.72
C VAL A 159 -22.09 6.57 -0.36
N LEU A 160 -21.98 5.99 -1.55
CA LEU A 160 -21.18 6.55 -2.64
C LEU A 160 -21.61 7.97 -3.04
N SER A 161 -22.92 8.27 -2.99
CA SER A 161 -23.44 9.60 -3.33
C SER A 161 -22.99 10.73 -2.37
N GLN A 162 -22.42 10.38 -1.21
CA GLN A 162 -21.81 11.35 -0.29
C GLN A 162 -20.42 11.81 -0.74
N PHE A 163 -19.78 11.06 -1.64
CA PHE A 163 -18.39 11.29 -2.07
C PHE A 163 -18.27 11.62 -3.56
N VAL A 164 -19.20 11.15 -4.37
CA VAL A 164 -19.19 11.36 -5.83
C VAL A 164 -20.59 11.76 -6.33
N PRO A 165 -20.71 12.44 -7.49
CA PRO A 165 -22.00 12.71 -8.10
C PRO A 165 -22.84 11.43 -8.28
N GLU A 166 -24.15 11.50 -8.11
CA GLU A 166 -25.06 10.35 -8.12
C GLU A 166 -24.89 9.47 -9.37
N ALA A 167 -24.79 10.08 -10.55
CA ALA A 167 -24.60 9.34 -11.81
C ALA A 167 -23.28 8.53 -11.84
N VAL A 168 -22.23 9.03 -11.20
CA VAL A 168 -20.96 8.31 -11.05
C VAL A 168 -21.10 7.19 -10.02
N GLY A 169 -21.79 7.45 -8.90
CA GLY A 169 -22.07 6.44 -7.88
C GLY A 169 -22.84 5.26 -8.43
N GLU A 170 -23.87 5.49 -9.25
CA GLU A 170 -24.63 4.41 -9.91
C GLU A 170 -23.75 3.57 -10.86
N GLN A 171 -22.87 4.19 -11.63
CA GLN A 171 -21.93 3.46 -12.47
C GLN A 171 -20.94 2.63 -11.65
N LEU A 172 -20.44 3.15 -10.54
CA LEU A 172 -19.51 2.45 -9.67
C LEU A 172 -20.13 1.25 -8.96
N LYS A 173 -21.42 1.29 -8.63
CA LYS A 173 -22.13 0.16 -7.99
C LYS A 173 -21.98 -1.16 -8.75
N ALA A 174 -21.91 -1.11 -10.08
CA ALA A 174 -21.74 -2.31 -10.91
C ALA A 174 -20.42 -3.06 -10.67
N TYR A 175 -19.44 -2.40 -10.04
CA TYR A 175 -18.12 -2.96 -9.74
C TYR A 175 -17.98 -3.42 -8.27
N PHE A 176 -18.99 -3.21 -7.44
CA PHE A 176 -19.00 -3.66 -6.06
C PHE A 176 -19.65 -5.04 -5.95
N ALA A 177 -18.96 -5.97 -5.32
CA ALA A 177 -19.56 -7.22 -4.88
C ALA A 177 -20.40 -6.98 -3.61
N MET A 178 -21.37 -7.86 -3.35
CA MET A 178 -22.07 -7.88 -2.07
C MET A 178 -21.08 -8.16 -0.93
N MET A 179 -21.07 -7.29 0.07
CA MET A 179 -20.19 -7.38 1.22
C MET A 179 -20.96 -7.09 2.51
N PHE A 180 -20.77 -7.92 3.53
CA PHE A 180 -21.37 -7.75 4.85
C PHE A 180 -20.43 -8.28 5.93
N GLY A 181 -20.61 -7.79 7.17
CA GLY A 181 -19.89 -8.26 8.35
C GLY A 181 -20.56 -9.47 8.97
N LEU A 182 -19.79 -10.30 9.69
CA LEU A 182 -20.32 -11.48 10.36
C LEU A 182 -21.31 -11.15 11.51
N GLU A 183 -21.30 -9.91 11.98
CA GLU A 183 -22.18 -9.35 12.98
C GLU A 183 -23.45 -8.70 12.41
N GLU A 184 -23.60 -8.67 11.10
CA GLU A 184 -24.74 -8.02 10.42
C GLU A 184 -25.87 -9.01 10.16
N GLU A 185 -27.05 -8.47 9.86
CA GLU A 185 -28.20 -9.23 9.37
C GLU A 185 -28.23 -9.19 7.84
N VAL A 186 -28.45 -10.34 7.23
CA VAL A 186 -28.58 -10.52 5.78
C VAL A 186 -29.90 -11.25 5.53
N GLU A 187 -30.80 -10.61 4.78
CA GLU A 187 -32.14 -11.16 4.46
C GLU A 187 -32.94 -11.58 5.71
N GLY A 188 -32.85 -10.78 6.79
CA GLY A 188 -33.57 -11.03 8.03
C GLY A 188 -33.03 -12.18 8.88
N ARG A 189 -31.82 -12.65 8.61
CA ARG A 189 -31.11 -13.71 9.34
C ARG A 189 -29.74 -13.19 9.77
N THR A 190 -29.15 -13.81 10.78
CA THR A 190 -27.74 -13.50 11.07
C THR A 190 -26.85 -13.87 9.88
N ALA A 191 -25.78 -13.11 9.63
CA ALA A 191 -24.83 -13.41 8.56
C ALA A 191 -24.29 -14.85 8.64
N ARG A 192 -24.16 -15.40 9.85
CA ARG A 192 -23.67 -16.78 10.08
C ARG A 192 -24.68 -17.82 9.58
N GLU A 193 -25.97 -17.64 9.89
CA GLU A 193 -27.04 -18.52 9.40
C GLU A 193 -27.17 -18.46 7.88
N PHE A 194 -27.11 -17.24 7.32
CA PHE A 194 -27.14 -17.03 5.89
C PHE A 194 -25.95 -17.73 5.19
N LEU A 195 -24.73 -17.58 5.72
CA LEU A 195 -23.52 -18.19 5.18
C LEU A 195 -23.52 -19.73 5.30
N ALA A 196 -24.14 -20.29 6.35
CA ALA A 196 -24.22 -21.74 6.50
C ALA A 196 -24.95 -22.41 5.31
N GLU A 197 -25.89 -21.70 4.69
CA GLU A 197 -26.63 -22.19 3.52
C GLU A 197 -26.01 -21.77 2.17
N ASN A 198 -25.14 -20.75 2.16
CA ASN A 198 -24.63 -20.14 0.94
C ASN A 198 -23.09 -20.09 0.88
N ALA A 199 -22.39 -20.89 1.67
CA ALA A 199 -20.94 -20.82 1.84
C ALA A 199 -20.15 -20.88 0.53
N GLU A 200 -20.59 -21.67 -0.44
CA GLU A 200 -19.92 -21.84 -1.73
C GLU A 200 -19.90 -20.56 -2.60
N GLN A 201 -20.76 -19.59 -2.29
CA GLN A 201 -20.89 -18.33 -3.05
C GLN A 201 -20.07 -17.20 -2.44
N TYR A 202 -19.54 -17.39 -1.23
CA TYR A 202 -18.87 -16.34 -0.46
C TYR A 202 -17.46 -16.72 -0.05
N VAL A 203 -16.67 -15.71 0.24
CA VAL A 203 -15.32 -15.84 0.78
C VAL A 203 -15.17 -14.95 2.00
N LEU A 204 -14.65 -15.50 3.10
CA LEU A 204 -14.34 -14.74 4.29
C LEU A 204 -13.00 -14.02 4.12
N LYS A 205 -13.03 -12.70 4.18
CA LYS A 205 -11.85 -11.84 4.03
C LYS A 205 -11.51 -11.17 5.35
N PRO A 206 -10.29 -11.39 5.89
CA PRO A 206 -9.82 -10.63 7.05
C PRO A 206 -9.60 -9.16 6.69
N GLN A 207 -9.57 -8.28 7.71
CA GLN A 207 -9.25 -6.85 7.56
C GLN A 207 -7.77 -6.64 7.25
N ARG A 208 -7.29 -7.24 6.17
CA ARG A 208 -5.91 -7.15 5.69
C ARG A 208 -5.90 -6.85 4.20
N GLU A 209 -4.86 -6.22 3.76
CA GLU A 209 -4.60 -5.99 2.35
C GLU A 209 -4.02 -7.23 1.67
N GLY A 210 -4.18 -7.28 0.34
CA GLY A 210 -3.62 -8.32 -0.49
C GLY A 210 -4.42 -9.62 -0.51
N GLY A 211 -4.14 -10.44 -1.50
CA GLY A 211 -4.70 -11.77 -1.64
C GLY A 211 -3.98 -12.83 -0.79
N GLY A 212 -4.54 -14.04 -0.75
CA GLY A 212 -3.91 -15.19 -0.10
C GLY A 212 -4.18 -15.36 1.40
N ASN A 213 -4.91 -14.44 2.02
CA ASN A 213 -5.32 -14.54 3.43
C ASN A 213 -6.81 -14.87 3.59
N ASN A 214 -7.47 -15.27 2.53
CA ASN A 214 -8.90 -15.60 2.56
C ASN A 214 -9.13 -16.99 3.17
N VAL A 215 -10.31 -17.19 3.76
CA VAL A 215 -10.83 -18.50 4.16
C VAL A 215 -11.98 -18.85 3.21
N TYR A 216 -11.88 -20.00 2.61
CA TYR A 216 -12.84 -20.54 1.63
C TYR A 216 -13.66 -21.64 2.27
#